data_f4075f9e84788018efc47de41b1f58b8
#
_entry.id   f4075f9e84788018efc47de41b1f58b8
#
_cell.length_a   1.000
_cell.length_b   1.000
_cell.length_c   1.000
_cell.angle_alpha   90.00
_cell.angle_beta   90.00
_cell.angle_gamma   90.00
#
_symmetry.space_group_name_H-M   'P 1'
#
loop_
_entity.id
_entity.type
_entity.pdbx_description
1 polymer ?
#
loop_
_entity_poly.entity_id
_entity_poly.type
_entity_poly.pdbx_seq_one_letter_code
_entity_poly.pdbx_strand_id
1 'polypeptide(L)'
;MGIKGDKQRIPALLLALLLLLFTQQPAAVAHTKLLSATPGIASEIESWPTSITLEFDEELQNLGDEKANFVVVNNAVGDQVSETDEQISGNTITVTLSANEVKGPVLVFYHVVSSDGHPVEGEYKFTYGVGEVTAQGVEDNEEAEYPIGIYLASAIFIVSGLFFAIYSYRRRNK
;
A
#
# COMPACT_ATOMS: atom_id res chain seq x y z
N MET A 1 17.46 -61.44 -10.94
CA MET A 1 17.73 -60.00 -11.15
C MET A 1 16.50 -59.25 -10.68
N GLY A 2 16.49 -58.85 -9.42
CA GLY A 2 15.28 -58.39 -8.68
C GLY A 2 15.06 -56.90 -8.79
N ILE A 3 13.91 -56.50 -9.31
CA ILE A 3 13.44 -55.09 -9.37
C ILE A 3 12.98 -54.67 -7.97
N LYS A 4 13.90 -54.17 -7.15
CA LYS A 4 13.63 -53.73 -5.76
C LYS A 4 13.54 -52.18 -5.62
N GLY A 5 13.47 -51.44 -6.74
CA GLY A 5 13.57 -49.99 -6.73
C GLY A 5 12.29 -49.17 -6.75
N ASP A 6 11.11 -49.78 -7.05
CA ASP A 6 9.93 -48.98 -7.46
C ASP A 6 8.94 -48.65 -6.36
N LYS A 7 8.92 -49.40 -5.27
CA LYS A 7 7.91 -49.22 -4.20
C LYS A 7 8.14 -47.99 -3.32
N GLN A 8 9.38 -47.42 -3.29
CA GLN A 8 9.70 -46.23 -2.49
C GLN A 8 9.62 -44.91 -3.25
N ARG A 9 9.54 -44.95 -4.58
CA ARG A 9 9.48 -43.75 -5.44
C ARG A 9 8.07 -43.17 -5.51
N ILE A 10 7.04 -44.03 -5.42
CA ILE A 10 5.62 -43.60 -5.50
C ILE A 10 5.23 -42.72 -4.31
N PRO A 11 5.54 -43.06 -3.04
CA PRO A 11 5.19 -42.16 -1.92
C PRO A 11 5.99 -40.85 -1.93
N ALA A 12 7.23 -40.85 -2.41
CA ALA A 12 8.03 -39.62 -2.55
C ALA A 12 7.48 -38.70 -3.65
N LEU A 13 7.01 -39.28 -4.77
CA LEU A 13 6.37 -38.52 -5.87
C LEU A 13 5.02 -37.95 -5.43
N LEU A 14 4.21 -38.69 -4.69
CA LEU A 14 2.94 -38.23 -4.12
C LEU A 14 3.17 -37.12 -3.08
N LEU A 15 4.20 -37.22 -2.25
CA LEU A 15 4.54 -36.18 -1.29
C LEU A 15 5.04 -34.91 -1.98
N ALA A 16 5.86 -35.04 -3.02
CA ALA A 16 6.31 -33.90 -3.83
C ALA A 16 5.16 -33.22 -4.56
N LEU A 17 4.20 -33.99 -5.12
CA LEU A 17 2.99 -33.47 -5.77
C LEU A 17 2.08 -32.76 -4.77
N LEU A 18 1.94 -33.32 -3.56
CA LEU A 18 1.17 -32.70 -2.48
C LEU A 18 1.81 -31.37 -2.03
N LEU A 19 3.14 -31.33 -1.88
CA LEU A 19 3.87 -30.09 -1.56
C LEU A 19 3.74 -29.03 -2.66
N LEU A 20 3.72 -29.43 -3.93
CA LEU A 20 3.52 -28.52 -5.06
C LEU A 20 2.11 -27.89 -5.08
N LEU A 21 1.08 -28.59 -4.59
CA LEU A 21 -0.27 -28.06 -4.47
C LEU A 21 -0.40 -26.99 -3.38
N PHE A 22 0.46 -27.00 -2.36
CA PHE A 22 0.48 -26.00 -1.30
C PHE A 22 1.23 -24.72 -1.68
N THR A 23 2.02 -24.71 -2.76
CA THR A 23 2.79 -23.53 -3.19
C THR A 23 1.98 -22.58 -4.08
N GLN A 24 0.78 -22.93 -4.47
CA GLN A 24 -0.10 -22.14 -5.35
C GLN A 24 -1.25 -21.50 -4.59
N GLN A 25 -1.00 -20.97 -3.42
CA GLN A 25 -1.98 -20.08 -2.79
C GLN A 25 -1.84 -18.71 -3.44
N PRO A 26 -2.84 -18.22 -4.21
CA PRO A 26 -2.87 -16.82 -4.58
C PRO A 26 -2.90 -16.03 -3.27
N ALA A 27 -1.98 -15.09 -3.10
CA ALA A 27 -2.11 -14.11 -2.04
C ALA A 27 -3.46 -13.42 -2.31
N ALA A 28 -4.42 -13.64 -1.42
CA ALA A 28 -5.63 -12.83 -1.41
C ALA A 28 -5.21 -11.43 -1.03
N VAL A 29 -5.05 -10.58 -2.05
CA VAL A 29 -4.81 -9.16 -1.89
C VAL A 29 -6.18 -8.55 -1.62
N ALA A 30 -6.65 -8.66 -0.40
CA ALA A 30 -7.75 -7.86 0.10
C ALA A 30 -7.20 -6.46 0.33
N HIS A 31 -7.32 -5.58 -0.64
CA HIS A 31 -7.02 -4.17 -0.49
C HIS A 31 -8.33 -3.42 -0.56
N THR A 32 -8.83 -3.00 0.60
CA THR A 32 -9.88 -1.98 0.69
C THR A 32 -9.45 -0.77 -0.13
N LYS A 33 -10.31 -0.35 -1.06
CA LYS A 33 -10.01 0.75 -2.00
C LYS A 33 -10.92 1.92 -1.73
N LEU A 34 -10.36 3.12 -1.81
CA LEU A 34 -11.14 4.34 -1.85
C LEU A 34 -11.94 4.40 -3.16
N LEU A 35 -13.27 4.36 -3.06
CA LEU A 35 -14.19 4.45 -4.20
C LEU A 35 -14.48 5.90 -4.56
N SER A 36 -14.78 6.71 -3.55
CA SER A 36 -15.12 8.11 -3.74
C SER A 36 -14.65 8.98 -2.58
N ALA A 37 -14.46 10.27 -2.86
CA ALA A 37 -14.13 11.28 -1.88
C ALA A 37 -14.94 12.55 -2.14
N THR A 38 -15.32 13.25 -1.09
CA THR A 38 -15.94 14.57 -1.17
C THR A 38 -15.20 15.53 -0.24
N PRO A 39 -14.52 16.58 -0.79
CA PRO A 39 -14.32 16.90 -2.21
C PRO A 39 -13.61 15.80 -3.00
N GLY A 40 -13.87 15.71 -4.31
CA GLY A 40 -13.33 14.68 -5.19
C GLY A 40 -11.82 14.77 -5.38
N ILE A 41 -11.19 13.64 -5.72
CA ILE A 41 -9.76 13.55 -6.04
C ILE A 41 -9.45 14.49 -7.23
N ALA A 42 -8.42 15.32 -7.09
CA ALA A 42 -7.98 16.31 -8.06
C ALA A 42 -9.08 17.34 -8.46
N SER A 43 -10.15 17.46 -7.67
CA SER A 43 -11.20 18.46 -7.91
C SER A 43 -10.74 19.86 -7.51
N GLU A 44 -11.35 20.86 -8.12
CA GLU A 44 -11.23 22.26 -7.73
C GLU A 44 -12.57 22.74 -7.13
N ILE A 45 -12.50 23.38 -5.97
CA ILE A 45 -13.67 23.88 -5.26
C ILE A 45 -13.50 25.37 -4.96
N GLU A 46 -14.59 26.13 -5.08
CA GLU A 46 -14.59 27.59 -4.83
C GLU A 46 -14.90 27.91 -3.36
N SER A 47 -15.65 27.06 -2.69
CA SER A 47 -16.07 27.26 -1.31
C SER A 47 -15.44 26.20 -0.40
N TRP A 48 -14.92 26.63 0.77
CA TRP A 48 -14.37 25.70 1.75
C TRP A 48 -15.45 24.76 2.27
N PRO A 49 -15.23 23.43 2.26
CA PRO A 49 -16.19 22.48 2.75
C PRO A 49 -16.17 22.43 4.29
N THR A 50 -17.26 21.99 4.88
CA THR A 50 -17.34 21.80 6.35
C THR A 50 -16.86 20.44 6.81
N SER A 51 -16.69 19.49 5.88
CA SER A 51 -16.25 18.13 6.16
C SER A 51 -15.62 17.48 4.94
N ILE A 52 -14.83 16.43 5.21
CA ILE A 52 -14.37 15.45 4.21
C ILE A 52 -15.14 14.17 4.43
N THR A 53 -15.58 13.53 3.34
CA THR A 53 -16.20 12.21 3.38
C THR A 53 -15.48 11.29 2.40
N LEU A 54 -15.08 10.10 2.88
CA LEU A 54 -14.42 9.07 2.09
C LEU A 54 -15.29 7.82 2.10
N GLU A 55 -15.50 7.22 0.93
CA GLU A 55 -16.23 5.98 0.75
C GLU A 55 -15.31 4.89 0.21
N PHE A 56 -15.34 3.73 0.83
CA PHE A 56 -14.52 2.57 0.48
C PHE A 56 -15.36 1.44 -0.12
N ASP A 57 -14.72 0.45 -0.74
CA ASP A 57 -15.39 -0.73 -1.29
C ASP A 57 -15.77 -1.77 -0.23
N GLU A 58 -15.24 -1.65 0.98
CA GLU A 58 -15.53 -2.52 2.11
C GLU A 58 -15.95 -1.73 3.34
N GLU A 59 -16.70 -2.35 4.24
CA GLU A 59 -17.05 -1.76 5.53
C GLU A 59 -15.81 -1.53 6.39
N LEU A 60 -15.83 -0.43 7.16
CA LEU A 60 -14.76 -0.06 8.07
C LEU A 60 -15.04 -0.57 9.47
N GLN A 61 -13.99 -0.92 10.20
CA GLN A 61 -14.14 -1.24 11.62
C GLN A 61 -14.53 0.00 12.41
N ASN A 62 -15.58 -0.13 13.22
CA ASN A 62 -15.94 0.86 14.21
C ASN A 62 -15.68 0.29 15.62
N LEU A 63 -14.54 0.67 16.19
CA LEU A 63 -14.10 0.19 17.50
C LEU A 63 -14.57 1.08 18.66
N GLY A 64 -15.55 1.95 18.43
CA GLY A 64 -16.06 2.89 19.43
C GLY A 64 -15.01 3.93 19.83
N ASP A 65 -14.57 3.91 21.09
CA ASP A 65 -13.62 4.89 21.62
C ASP A 65 -12.16 4.68 21.17
N GLU A 66 -11.84 3.53 20.57
CA GLU A 66 -10.50 3.27 20.00
C GLU A 66 -10.38 3.86 18.60
N LYS A 67 -9.50 4.85 18.46
CA LYS A 67 -9.25 5.52 17.17
C LYS A 67 -8.33 4.69 16.28
N ALA A 68 -8.90 3.66 15.64
CA ALA A 68 -8.21 2.88 14.62
C ALA A 68 -8.25 3.56 13.23
N ASN A 69 -9.23 4.45 13.02
CA ASN A 69 -9.42 5.15 11.75
C ASN A 69 -9.25 6.65 11.97
N PHE A 70 -8.52 7.32 11.08
CA PHE A 70 -8.35 8.76 11.12
C PHE A 70 -8.14 9.36 9.73
N VAL A 71 -8.49 10.65 9.61
CA VAL A 71 -8.32 11.44 8.41
C VAL A 71 -7.64 12.76 8.77
N VAL A 72 -6.46 12.99 8.21
CA VAL A 72 -5.71 14.24 8.39
C VAL A 72 -5.80 15.06 7.12
N VAL A 73 -6.23 16.31 7.27
CA VAL A 73 -6.35 17.27 6.17
C VAL A 73 -5.44 18.45 6.43
N ASN A 74 -4.51 18.70 5.51
CA ASN A 74 -3.60 19.82 5.59
C ASN A 74 -3.88 20.82 4.47
N ASN A 75 -3.92 22.11 4.84
CA ASN A 75 -4.06 23.20 3.89
C ASN A 75 -2.77 23.45 3.08
N ALA A 76 -2.79 24.40 2.16
CA ALA A 76 -1.67 24.69 1.24
C ALA A 76 -0.38 25.13 1.93
N VAL A 77 -0.41 25.55 3.19
CA VAL A 77 0.78 25.92 3.97
C VAL A 77 1.20 24.84 4.98
N GLY A 78 0.48 23.71 5.00
CA GLY A 78 0.80 22.56 5.83
C GLY A 78 0.13 22.54 7.20
N ASP A 79 -0.78 23.48 7.50
CA ASP A 79 -1.54 23.47 8.75
C ASP A 79 -2.62 22.40 8.69
N GLN A 80 -2.76 21.61 9.75
CA GLN A 80 -3.86 20.68 9.89
C GLN A 80 -5.16 21.42 10.12
N VAL A 81 -6.17 21.13 9.30
CA VAL A 81 -7.50 21.74 9.32
C VAL A 81 -8.61 20.73 9.60
N SER A 82 -8.29 19.44 9.70
CA SER A 82 -9.27 18.43 10.17
C SER A 82 -9.37 18.42 11.68
N GLU A 83 -10.58 18.23 12.17
CA GLU A 83 -10.84 17.91 13.58
C GLU A 83 -10.48 16.43 13.85
N THR A 84 -10.63 15.99 15.10
CA THR A 84 -10.41 14.60 15.49
C THR A 84 -11.72 13.93 15.91
N ASP A 85 -12.75 14.12 15.07
CA ASP A 85 -14.13 13.74 15.33
C ASP A 85 -14.67 12.75 14.28
N GLU A 86 -13.80 11.88 13.77
CA GLU A 86 -14.13 10.92 12.74
C GLU A 86 -15.38 10.11 13.07
N GLN A 87 -16.31 10.10 12.11
CA GLN A 87 -17.56 9.32 12.21
C GLN A 87 -17.56 8.25 11.14
N ILE A 88 -17.76 6.98 11.56
CA ILE A 88 -17.80 5.82 10.66
C ILE A 88 -19.24 5.34 10.55
N SER A 89 -19.68 5.15 9.30
CA SER A 89 -20.98 4.59 8.97
C SER A 89 -20.84 3.60 7.81
N GLY A 90 -20.83 2.30 8.12
CA GLY A 90 -20.60 1.24 7.13
C GLY A 90 -19.21 1.37 6.47
N ASN A 91 -19.19 1.64 5.18
CA ASN A 91 -17.98 1.81 4.38
C ASN A 91 -17.53 3.28 4.25
N THR A 92 -18.09 4.18 5.04
CA THR A 92 -17.85 5.62 4.92
C THR A 92 -17.23 6.17 6.21
N ILE A 93 -16.23 7.05 6.06
CA ILE A 93 -15.67 7.86 7.15
C ILE A 93 -15.85 9.34 6.82
N THR A 94 -16.28 10.12 7.80
CA THR A 94 -16.45 11.57 7.70
C THR A 94 -15.71 12.26 8.82
N VAL A 95 -15.02 13.36 8.51
CA VAL A 95 -14.33 14.23 9.48
C VAL A 95 -14.74 15.67 9.27
N THR A 96 -14.93 16.43 10.33
CA THR A 96 -15.22 17.87 10.28
C THR A 96 -13.95 18.66 9.97
N LEU A 97 -14.11 19.75 9.22
CA LEU A 97 -13.04 20.70 8.95
C LEU A 97 -13.24 22.01 9.69
N SER A 98 -12.18 22.52 10.28
CA SER A 98 -12.09 23.88 10.80
C SER A 98 -12.17 24.89 9.66
N ALA A 99 -12.55 26.12 9.98
CA ALA A 99 -12.53 27.21 9.01
C ALA A 99 -11.13 27.44 8.45
N ASN A 100 -11.03 27.60 7.13
CA ASN A 100 -9.77 27.85 6.43
C ASN A 100 -9.98 28.87 5.32
N GLU A 101 -9.11 29.89 5.28
CA GLU A 101 -9.09 30.92 4.26
C GLU A 101 -7.90 30.77 3.29
N VAL A 102 -6.98 29.84 3.61
CA VAL A 102 -5.79 29.59 2.82
C VAL A 102 -6.16 28.83 1.55
N LYS A 103 -6.02 29.49 0.41
CA LYS A 103 -6.30 28.94 -0.91
C LYS A 103 -5.09 28.17 -1.43
N GLY A 104 -5.35 27.15 -2.25
CA GLY A 104 -4.33 26.33 -2.88
C GLY A 104 -4.57 24.84 -2.71
N PRO A 105 -3.56 24.00 -2.95
CA PRO A 105 -3.66 22.55 -2.83
C PRO A 105 -3.89 22.14 -1.38
N VAL A 106 -4.85 21.22 -1.19
CA VAL A 106 -5.19 20.61 0.10
C VAL A 106 -4.82 19.13 0.02
N LEU A 107 -4.05 18.66 0.99
CA LEU A 107 -3.65 17.26 1.09
C LEU A 107 -4.56 16.55 2.10
N VAL A 108 -5.15 15.46 1.68
CA VAL A 108 -5.93 14.55 2.54
C VAL A 108 -5.18 13.24 2.67
N PHE A 109 -4.80 12.89 3.88
CA PHE A 109 -4.25 11.59 4.25
C PHE A 109 -5.28 10.82 5.05
N TYR A 110 -5.38 9.51 4.83
CA TYR A 110 -6.26 8.64 5.60
C TYR A 110 -5.57 7.35 6.02
N HIS A 111 -5.95 6.87 7.18
CA HIS A 111 -5.66 5.54 7.68
C HIS A 111 -6.97 4.92 8.14
N VAL A 112 -7.37 3.82 7.54
CA VAL A 112 -8.60 3.11 7.88
C VAL A 112 -8.33 1.63 8.05
N VAL A 113 -9.14 0.97 8.87
CA VAL A 113 -9.10 -0.48 9.07
C VAL A 113 -10.40 -1.07 8.55
N SER A 114 -10.29 -1.97 7.60
CA SER A 114 -11.44 -2.68 7.05
C SER A 114 -12.06 -3.65 8.06
N SER A 115 -13.27 -4.10 7.81
CA SER A 115 -14.00 -5.02 8.70
C SER A 115 -13.28 -6.35 8.92
N ASP A 116 -12.40 -6.75 7.99
CA ASP A 116 -11.55 -7.95 8.10
C ASP A 116 -10.25 -7.71 8.91
N GLY A 117 -10.02 -6.48 9.38
CA GLY A 117 -8.90 -6.11 10.24
C GLY A 117 -7.63 -5.65 9.53
N HIS A 118 -7.66 -5.47 8.21
CA HIS A 118 -6.51 -4.99 7.46
C HIS A 118 -6.45 -3.46 7.43
N PRO A 119 -5.34 -2.83 7.84
CA PRO A 119 -5.16 -1.39 7.71
C PRO A 119 -4.88 -0.99 6.26
N VAL A 120 -5.46 0.14 5.86
CA VAL A 120 -5.26 0.76 4.54
C VAL A 120 -4.93 2.22 4.72
N GLU A 121 -3.88 2.66 4.07
CA GLU A 121 -3.43 4.05 4.06
C GLU A 121 -3.43 4.60 2.64
N GLY A 122 -3.68 5.88 2.53
CA GLY A 122 -3.59 6.56 1.25
C GLY A 122 -3.69 8.07 1.39
N GLU A 123 -3.45 8.73 0.28
CA GLU A 123 -3.54 10.18 0.20
C GLU A 123 -4.13 10.63 -1.13
N TYR A 124 -4.75 11.79 -1.12
CA TYR A 124 -5.17 12.49 -2.33
C TYR A 124 -5.14 14.00 -2.12
N LYS A 125 -5.27 14.75 -3.21
CA LYS A 125 -5.29 16.20 -3.21
C LYS A 125 -6.51 16.72 -3.92
N PHE A 126 -7.01 17.88 -3.45
CA PHE A 126 -7.93 18.75 -4.17
C PHE A 126 -7.45 20.19 -4.04
N THR A 127 -8.00 21.11 -4.82
CA THR A 127 -7.61 22.52 -4.77
C THR A 127 -8.77 23.38 -4.25
N TYR A 128 -8.49 24.22 -3.25
CA TYR A 128 -9.44 25.21 -2.75
C TYR A 128 -9.15 26.60 -3.32
N GLY A 129 -10.10 27.16 -4.02
CA GLY A 129 -10.01 28.47 -4.65
C GLY A 129 -9.06 28.48 -5.86
N VAL A 130 -9.15 29.51 -6.70
CA VAL A 130 -8.19 29.73 -7.78
C VAL A 130 -6.95 30.37 -7.15
N GLY A 131 -6.05 29.55 -6.61
CA GLY A 131 -4.76 29.99 -6.12
C GLY A 131 -3.79 30.10 -7.29
N GLU A 132 -3.02 31.19 -7.39
CA GLU A 132 -1.78 31.13 -8.13
C GLU A 132 -0.92 30.07 -7.47
N VAL A 133 -0.82 28.90 -8.08
CA VAL A 133 0.06 27.83 -7.65
C VAL A 133 1.48 28.33 -7.86
N THR A 134 2.10 28.88 -6.84
CA THR A 134 3.56 28.87 -6.81
C THR A 134 3.95 27.40 -6.74
N ALA A 135 4.32 26.89 -7.91
CA ALA A 135 4.82 25.53 -8.05
C ALA A 135 6.11 25.38 -7.24
N GLN A 136 5.97 25.06 -5.95
CA GLN A 136 7.05 24.49 -5.17
C GLN A 136 6.82 22.99 -5.14
N GLY A 137 7.50 22.33 -6.10
CA GLY A 137 7.90 20.93 -5.99
C GLY A 137 6.75 19.93 -5.81
N VAL A 138 5.95 19.70 -6.87
CA VAL A 138 5.51 18.31 -7.12
C VAL A 138 6.79 17.61 -7.58
N GLU A 139 7.50 16.98 -6.66
CA GLU A 139 8.39 15.90 -7.06
C GLU A 139 7.46 14.85 -7.67
N ASP A 140 7.44 14.78 -9.01
CA ASP A 140 7.02 13.60 -9.73
C ASP A 140 7.63 12.41 -8.96
N ASN A 141 6.80 11.41 -8.64
CA ASN A 141 7.30 10.11 -8.26
C ASN A 141 8.14 9.61 -9.45
N GLU A 142 9.38 10.08 -9.52
CA GLU A 142 10.41 9.41 -10.28
C GLU A 142 10.39 7.98 -9.78
N GLU A 143 10.10 7.05 -10.69
CA GLU A 143 10.36 5.62 -10.48
C GLU A 143 11.66 5.54 -9.71
N ALA A 144 11.62 4.92 -8.53
CA ALA A 144 12.76 4.89 -7.61
C ALA A 144 13.97 4.36 -8.37
N GLU A 145 14.77 5.26 -8.92
CA GLU A 145 16.02 4.92 -9.60
C GLU A 145 16.95 4.43 -8.51
N TYR A 146 16.94 3.11 -8.31
CA TYR A 146 17.76 2.48 -7.29
C TYR A 146 19.22 2.88 -7.52
N PRO A 147 19.93 3.34 -6.48
CA PRO A 147 21.32 3.74 -6.61
C PRO A 147 22.11 2.64 -7.32
N ILE A 148 22.92 3.02 -8.31
CA ILE A 148 23.72 2.09 -9.13
C ILE A 148 24.49 1.06 -8.29
N GLY A 149 24.76 1.41 -7.03
CA GLY A 149 25.36 0.52 -6.03
C GLY A 149 24.56 -0.75 -5.73
N ILE A 150 23.24 -0.70 -5.83
CA ILE A 150 22.37 -1.88 -5.58
C ILE A 150 22.55 -2.89 -6.72
N TYR A 151 22.63 -2.41 -7.97
CA TYR A 151 22.86 -3.28 -9.12
C TYR A 151 24.26 -3.90 -9.09
N LEU A 152 25.28 -3.13 -8.69
CA LEU A 152 26.63 -3.63 -8.51
C LEU A 152 26.73 -4.68 -7.39
N ALA A 153 26.10 -4.44 -6.25
CA ALA A 153 26.05 -5.39 -5.15
C ALA A 153 25.36 -6.70 -5.56
N SER A 154 24.24 -6.61 -6.27
CA SER A 154 23.51 -7.78 -6.79
C SER A 154 24.34 -8.58 -7.80
N ALA A 155 25.05 -7.91 -8.70
CA ALA A 155 25.92 -8.55 -9.67
C ALA A 155 27.08 -9.30 -8.99
N ILE A 156 27.72 -8.70 -8.00
CA ILE A 156 28.81 -9.33 -7.20
C ILE A 156 28.28 -10.58 -6.50
N PHE A 157 27.07 -10.51 -5.93
CA PHE A 157 26.46 -11.64 -5.22
C PHE A 157 26.18 -12.81 -6.17
N ILE A 158 25.64 -12.54 -7.37
CA ILE A 158 25.37 -13.57 -8.39
C ILE A 158 26.67 -14.22 -8.87
N VAL A 159 27.70 -13.43 -9.17
CA VAL A 159 29.00 -13.95 -9.63
C VAL A 159 29.67 -14.80 -8.56
N SER A 160 29.62 -14.36 -7.29
CA SER A 160 30.16 -15.11 -6.15
C SER A 160 29.42 -16.44 -5.95
N GLY A 161 28.08 -16.44 -6.05
CA GLY A 161 27.28 -17.67 -5.97
C GLY A 161 27.58 -18.68 -7.07
N LEU A 162 27.71 -18.21 -8.32
CA LEU A 162 28.09 -19.05 -9.46
C LEU A 162 29.51 -19.62 -9.29
N PHE A 163 30.46 -18.80 -8.85
CA PHE A 163 31.83 -19.26 -8.58
C PHE A 163 31.85 -20.37 -7.52
N PHE A 164 31.09 -20.18 -6.44
CA PHE A 164 31.03 -21.18 -5.37
C PHE A 164 30.36 -22.48 -5.83
N ALA A 165 29.31 -22.37 -6.65
CA ALA A 165 28.63 -23.54 -7.22
C ALA A 165 29.56 -24.33 -8.16
N ILE A 166 30.28 -23.64 -9.05
CA ILE A 166 31.24 -24.29 -9.98
C ILE A 166 32.40 -24.90 -9.20
N TYR A 167 32.92 -24.21 -8.18
CA TYR A 167 34.00 -24.71 -7.32
C TYR A 167 33.56 -25.97 -6.57
N SER A 168 32.38 -25.96 -5.97
CA SER A 168 31.80 -27.10 -5.26
C SER A 168 31.57 -28.30 -6.18
N TYR A 169 31.03 -28.04 -7.40
CA TYR A 169 30.83 -29.09 -8.40
C TYR A 169 32.14 -29.73 -8.85
N ARG A 170 33.18 -28.92 -9.14
CA ARG A 170 34.51 -29.44 -9.54
C ARG A 170 35.22 -30.22 -8.42
N ARG A 171 34.99 -29.83 -7.16
CA ARG A 171 35.56 -30.55 -6.00
C ARG A 171 34.88 -31.89 -5.75
N ARG A 172 33.61 -32.04 -6.08
CA ARG A 172 32.87 -33.31 -5.94
C ARG A 172 33.23 -34.34 -7.01
N ASN A 173 33.74 -33.90 -8.15
CA ASN A 173 34.04 -34.75 -9.32
C ASN A 173 35.55 -35.06 -9.45
N LYS A 174 36.35 -34.74 -8.44
CA LYS A 174 37.72 -35.22 -8.24
C LYS A 174 37.78 -36.23 -7.10
#